data_79fdecae7d784e9f457e9424c579977e
#
_entry.id   79fdecae7d784e9f457e9424c579977e
#
_cell.length_a   1.000
_cell.length_b   1.000
_cell.length_c   1.000
_cell.angle_alpha   90.00
_cell.angle_beta   90.00
_cell.angle_gamma   90.00
#
_symmetry.space_group_name_H-M   'P 1'
#
loop_
_entity.id
_entity.type
_entity.pdbx_description
1 polymer ?
#
loop_
_entity_poly.entity_id
_entity_poly.type
_entity_poly.pdbx_seq_one_letter_code
_entity_poly.pdbx_strand_id
1 'polypeptide(L)'
;TLFRSRDIHDPDRLSGGIMASAAEREVLSAVLNGRLQDVFRVFEPDAGHWSWWDYRTGAWDRDRGWRIDHIYLCDELLELARCCVIHKQERGNEQPSDHAPVSVDLDWPPADEADEEEPLV
;
A
#
# COMPACT_ATOMS: atom_id res chain seq x y z
N THR A 1 -3.89 8.00 -9.09
CA THR A 1 -4.80 6.87 -9.17
C THR A 1 -4.22 5.68 -8.47
N LEU A 2 -5.00 5.05 -7.75
CA LEU A 2 -4.64 4.34 -6.57
C LEU A 2 -4.46 2.86 -6.78
N PHE A 3 -5.30 2.17 -7.48
CA PHE A 3 -5.07 0.79 -7.88
C PHE A 3 -4.88 0.75 -9.39
N ARG A 4 -3.63 0.74 -9.82
CA ARG A 4 -3.25 0.85 -11.23
C ARG A 4 -2.58 -0.42 -11.74
N SER A 5 -2.28 -0.43 -13.04
CA SER A 5 -1.58 -1.53 -13.69
C SER A 5 -0.27 -1.92 -12.99
N ARG A 6 0.47 -0.97 -12.40
CA ARG A 6 1.71 -1.27 -11.67
C ARG A 6 1.49 -1.94 -10.32
N ASP A 7 0.25 -2.07 -9.86
CA ASP A 7 -0.11 -2.78 -8.63
C ASP A 7 -0.45 -4.25 -8.88
N ILE A 8 -0.34 -4.72 -10.11
CA ILE A 8 -0.72 -6.06 -10.54
C ILE A 8 0.43 -6.69 -11.32
N HIS A 9 0.73 -7.97 -11.06
CA HIS A 9 1.85 -8.67 -11.73
C HIS A 9 1.66 -8.89 -13.23
N ASP A 10 0.43 -8.94 -13.71
CA ASP A 10 0.10 -9.13 -15.14
C ASP A 10 -1.09 -8.23 -15.50
N PRO A 11 -0.86 -6.92 -15.67
CA PRO A 11 -1.95 -5.98 -15.87
C PRO A 11 -2.71 -6.19 -17.17
N ASP A 12 -2.06 -6.65 -18.22
CA ASP A 12 -2.70 -6.88 -19.52
C ASP A 12 -3.74 -8.00 -19.43
N ARG A 13 -3.44 -9.04 -18.67
CA ARG A 13 -4.31 -10.19 -18.46
C ARG A 13 -5.37 -9.96 -17.40
N LEU A 14 -5.01 -9.28 -16.31
CA LEU A 14 -5.81 -9.18 -15.09
C LEU A 14 -6.60 -7.88 -14.98
N SER A 15 -6.25 -6.86 -15.75
CA SER A 15 -6.94 -5.58 -15.76
C SER A 15 -8.39 -5.77 -16.19
N GLY A 16 -9.32 -5.16 -15.46
CA GLY A 16 -10.75 -5.30 -15.72
C GLY A 16 -11.42 -6.47 -15.00
N GLY A 17 -10.63 -7.35 -14.37
CA GLY A 17 -11.13 -8.42 -13.52
C GLY A 17 -11.57 -7.93 -12.15
N ILE A 18 -11.91 -8.86 -11.26
CA ILE A 18 -12.25 -8.57 -9.86
C ILE A 18 -11.12 -7.77 -9.22
N MET A 19 -11.44 -6.73 -8.47
CA MET A 19 -10.55 -5.78 -7.80
C MET A 19 -9.83 -4.80 -8.75
N ALA A 20 -9.86 -5.03 -10.04
CA ALA A 20 -9.13 -4.18 -11.00
C ALA A 20 -10.03 -3.64 -12.11
N SER A 21 -11.35 -3.70 -11.95
CA SER A 21 -12.28 -3.16 -12.92
C SER A 21 -12.24 -1.63 -12.95
N ALA A 22 -12.63 -1.03 -14.07
CA ALA A 22 -12.71 0.43 -14.18
C ALA A 22 -13.67 1.00 -13.14
N ALA A 23 -14.79 0.33 -12.88
CA ALA A 23 -15.78 0.75 -11.90
C ALA A 23 -15.19 0.77 -10.48
N GLU A 24 -14.45 -0.28 -10.11
CA GLU A 24 -13.79 -0.36 -8.81
C GLU A 24 -12.74 0.75 -8.63
N ARG A 25 -11.95 1.02 -9.66
CA ARG A 25 -10.96 2.10 -9.65
C ARG A 25 -11.60 3.48 -9.55
N GLU A 26 -12.73 3.70 -10.23
CA GLU A 26 -13.48 4.95 -10.14
C GLU A 26 -14.02 5.19 -8.73
N VAL A 27 -14.58 4.16 -8.10
CA VAL A 27 -15.10 4.26 -6.73
C VAL A 27 -13.96 4.61 -5.76
N LEU A 28 -12.82 3.96 -5.88
CA LEU A 28 -11.68 4.25 -5.04
C LEU A 28 -11.20 5.69 -5.23
N SER A 29 -11.07 6.14 -6.47
CA SER A 29 -10.68 7.52 -6.78
C SER A 29 -11.65 8.53 -6.19
N ALA A 30 -12.96 8.25 -6.24
CA ALA A 30 -13.98 9.12 -5.67
C ALA A 30 -13.88 9.21 -4.14
N VAL A 31 -13.63 8.08 -3.47
CA VAL A 31 -13.44 8.05 -2.01
C VAL A 31 -12.24 8.90 -1.60
N LEU A 32 -11.16 8.85 -2.35
CA LEU A 32 -9.93 9.57 -2.04
C LEU A 32 -9.98 11.04 -2.46
N ASN A 33 -10.70 11.34 -3.52
CA ASN A 33 -11.06 12.68 -4.01
C ASN A 33 -9.89 13.69 -3.97
N GLY A 34 -8.67 13.25 -4.30
CA GLY A 34 -7.48 14.09 -4.30
C GLY A 34 -7.00 14.58 -2.92
N ARG A 35 -7.66 14.17 -1.84
CA ARG A 35 -7.32 14.60 -0.47
C ARG A 35 -6.36 13.65 0.22
N LEU A 36 -6.32 12.40 -0.24
CA LEU A 36 -5.48 11.35 0.32
C LEU A 36 -4.52 10.86 -0.74
N GLN A 37 -3.30 10.57 -0.32
CA GLN A 37 -2.25 10.08 -1.19
C GLN A 37 -1.89 8.64 -0.82
N ASP A 38 -1.61 7.82 -1.82
CA ASP A 38 -1.06 6.49 -1.64
C ASP A 38 0.41 6.61 -1.21
N VAL A 39 0.66 6.40 0.07
CA VAL A 39 1.97 6.69 0.67
C VAL A 39 3.07 5.83 0.07
N PHE A 40 2.84 4.53 -0.10
CA PHE A 40 3.85 3.66 -0.69
C PHE A 40 4.29 4.17 -2.05
N ARG A 41 3.35 4.58 -2.88
CA ARG A 41 3.63 5.03 -4.25
C ARG A 41 4.38 6.35 -4.32
N VAL A 42 4.27 7.18 -3.28
CA VAL A 42 5.06 8.40 -3.16
C VAL A 42 6.55 8.07 -3.01
N PHE A 43 6.87 7.04 -2.20
CA PHE A 43 8.27 6.63 -1.99
C PHE A 43 8.77 5.67 -3.06
N GLU A 44 7.89 4.87 -3.65
CA GLU A 44 8.25 3.87 -4.66
C GLU A 44 7.32 3.96 -5.88
N PRO A 45 7.71 4.68 -6.93
CA PRO A 45 6.87 4.84 -8.13
C PRO A 45 6.83 3.61 -9.04
N ASP A 46 7.78 2.67 -8.90
CA ASP A 46 7.94 1.56 -9.82
C ASP A 46 7.00 0.39 -9.50
N ALA A 47 6.63 -0.36 -10.54
CA ALA A 47 5.88 -1.61 -10.43
C ALA A 47 6.76 -2.72 -9.83
N GLY A 48 6.16 -3.88 -9.53
CA GLY A 48 6.88 -5.06 -9.06
C GLY A 48 6.93 -5.22 -7.55
N HIS A 49 6.18 -4.42 -6.83
CA HIS A 49 6.08 -4.49 -5.36
C HIS A 49 4.67 -4.94 -5.00
N TRP A 50 4.56 -6.07 -4.31
CA TRP A 50 3.29 -6.70 -3.98
C TRP A 50 3.11 -6.79 -2.47
N SER A 51 1.86 -6.82 -2.03
CA SER A 51 1.49 -7.04 -0.62
C SER A 51 0.64 -8.30 -0.42
N TRP A 52 0.26 -8.95 -1.50
CA TRP A 52 -0.57 -10.14 -1.47
C TRP A 52 -0.16 -11.11 -2.57
N TRP A 53 -0.06 -12.40 -2.23
CA TRP A 53 0.20 -13.49 -3.16
C TRP A 53 -0.76 -14.62 -2.84
N ASP A 54 -1.60 -15.00 -3.80
CA ASP A 54 -2.52 -16.12 -3.64
C ASP A 54 -1.73 -17.35 -3.19
N TYR A 55 -2.27 -18.12 -2.26
CA TYR A 55 -1.63 -19.39 -1.85
C TYR A 55 -1.59 -20.39 -2.99
N ARG A 56 -2.51 -20.30 -3.94
CA ARG A 56 -2.65 -21.22 -5.06
C ARG A 56 -1.69 -20.85 -6.19
N THR A 57 -1.53 -21.74 -7.13
CA THR A 57 -0.82 -21.52 -8.41
C THR A 57 0.67 -21.18 -8.29
N GLY A 58 1.27 -21.35 -7.12
CA GLY A 58 2.67 -20.99 -6.91
C GLY A 58 2.96 -19.50 -7.03
N ALA A 59 1.99 -18.66 -6.69
CA ALA A 59 2.10 -17.21 -6.84
C ALA A 59 3.30 -16.65 -6.05
N TRP A 60 3.53 -17.13 -4.84
CA TRP A 60 4.68 -16.69 -4.04
C TRP A 60 6.02 -17.06 -4.69
N ASP A 61 6.17 -18.31 -5.11
CA ASP A 61 7.43 -18.78 -5.71
C ASP A 61 7.74 -18.07 -7.03
N ARG A 62 6.70 -17.68 -7.75
CA ARG A 62 6.82 -16.97 -9.05
C ARG A 62 6.79 -15.45 -8.89
N ASP A 63 6.62 -14.97 -7.67
CA ASP A 63 6.46 -13.55 -7.35
C ASP A 63 5.35 -12.87 -8.18
N ARG A 64 4.22 -13.54 -8.30
CA ARG A 64 3.03 -13.05 -9.01
C ARG A 64 2.02 -12.54 -8.02
N GLY A 65 2.25 -11.34 -7.52
CA GLY A 65 1.41 -10.75 -6.50
C GLY A 65 0.59 -9.57 -7.00
N TRP A 66 -0.14 -8.98 -6.06
CA TRP A 66 -0.87 -7.74 -6.22
C TRP A 66 -0.56 -6.84 -5.03
N ARG A 67 -0.50 -5.54 -5.27
CA ARG A 67 -0.40 -4.58 -4.18
C ARG A 67 -1.82 -4.09 -3.86
N ILE A 68 -2.45 -4.77 -2.92
CA ILE A 68 -3.84 -4.48 -2.52
C ILE A 68 -3.97 -3.86 -1.14
N ASP A 69 -2.91 -3.90 -0.34
CA ASP A 69 -2.88 -3.28 0.99
C ASP A 69 -2.22 -1.92 0.86
N HIS A 70 -3.01 -0.87 1.01
CA HIS A 70 -2.58 0.50 0.82
C HIS A 70 -2.73 1.29 2.11
N ILE A 71 -1.89 2.30 2.30
CA ILE A 71 -2.02 3.30 3.34
C ILE A 71 -2.17 4.66 2.65
N TYR A 72 -3.21 5.37 2.99
CA TYR A 72 -3.48 6.70 2.42
C TYR A 72 -3.34 7.75 3.52
N LEU A 73 -2.63 8.82 3.21
CA LEU A 73 -2.45 9.94 4.12
C LEU A 73 -2.86 11.24 3.45
N CYS A 74 -3.41 12.16 4.24
CA CYS A 74 -3.59 13.53 3.82
C CYS A 74 -2.23 14.24 3.69
N ASP A 75 -2.20 15.36 3.02
CA ASP A 75 -0.94 16.07 2.74
C ASP A 75 -0.19 16.45 4.00
N GLU A 76 -0.89 16.86 5.05
CA GLU A 76 -0.27 17.25 6.33
C GLU A 76 0.45 16.08 7.01
N LEU A 77 -0.16 14.90 7.01
CA LEU A 77 0.49 13.70 7.55
C LEU A 77 1.57 13.18 6.63
N LEU A 78 1.38 13.31 5.32
CA LEU A 78 2.38 12.87 4.35
C LEU A 78 3.70 13.62 4.50
N GLU A 79 3.65 14.89 4.87
CA GLU A 79 4.86 15.67 5.16
C GLU A 79 5.68 15.10 6.32
N LEU A 80 5.02 14.38 7.24
CA LEU A 80 5.67 13.74 8.38
C LEU A 80 6.17 12.33 8.07
N ALA A 81 5.79 11.78 6.92
CA ALA A 81 6.15 10.41 6.56
C ALA A 81 7.62 10.32 6.18
N ARG A 82 8.32 9.34 6.76
CA ARG A 82 9.74 9.08 6.51
C ARG A 82 9.96 7.96 5.52
N CYS A 83 9.11 6.93 5.58
CA CYS A 83 9.16 5.78 4.68
C CYS A 83 7.86 5.01 4.74
N CYS A 84 7.62 4.21 3.71
CA CYS A 84 6.52 3.25 3.67
C CYS A 84 7.08 1.95 3.13
N VAL A 85 6.91 0.85 3.85
CA VAL A 85 7.56 -0.42 3.56
C VAL A 85 6.54 -1.55 3.49
N ILE A 86 6.68 -2.39 2.47
CA ILE A 86 6.02 -3.69 2.41
C ILE A 86 7.02 -4.71 2.99
N HIS A 87 6.64 -5.37 4.09
CA HIS A 87 7.50 -6.35 4.76
C HIS A 87 7.36 -7.73 4.11
N LYS A 88 7.85 -7.83 2.89
CA LYS A 88 7.71 -9.02 2.04
C LYS A 88 8.22 -10.30 2.71
N GLN A 89 9.30 -10.20 3.49
CA GLN A 89 9.91 -11.35 4.15
C GLN A 89 8.96 -12.09 5.08
N GLU A 90 7.97 -11.41 5.66
CA GLU A 90 6.99 -12.04 6.55
C GLU A 90 6.10 -13.04 5.80
N ARG A 91 5.85 -12.79 4.52
CA ARG A 91 5.06 -13.70 3.67
C ARG A 91 5.78 -15.04 3.45
N GLY A 92 7.10 -15.06 3.52
CA GLY A 92 7.91 -16.25 3.35
C GLY A 92 8.12 -17.09 4.60
N ASN A 93 7.56 -16.72 5.74
CA ASN A 93 7.67 -17.48 6.98
C ASN A 93 6.84 -18.76 6.93
N GLU A 94 7.02 -19.64 7.92
CA GLU A 94 6.20 -20.84 8.07
C GLU A 94 4.74 -20.44 8.37
N GLN A 95 3.80 -21.06 7.65
CA GLN A 95 2.36 -20.81 7.79
C GLN A 95 2.02 -19.31 7.79
N PRO A 96 2.47 -18.58 6.77
CA PRO A 96 2.27 -17.13 6.74
C PRO A 96 0.84 -16.76 6.36
N SER A 97 0.45 -15.51 6.62
CA SER A 97 -0.67 -14.89 5.93
C SER A 97 -0.38 -14.84 4.42
N ASP A 98 -1.40 -14.79 3.59
CA ASP A 98 -1.24 -14.51 2.16
C ASP A 98 -0.91 -13.04 1.87
N HIS A 99 -1.01 -12.19 2.89
CA HIS A 99 -0.58 -10.78 2.85
C HIS A 99 0.77 -10.58 3.53
N ALA A 100 1.51 -9.58 3.07
CA ALA A 100 2.65 -9.03 3.79
C ALA A 100 2.21 -7.77 4.54
N PRO A 101 2.71 -7.52 5.75
CA PRO A 101 2.42 -6.27 6.44
C PRO A 101 2.95 -5.06 5.68
N VAL A 102 2.22 -3.95 5.77
CA VAL A 102 2.65 -2.66 5.22
C VAL A 102 2.70 -1.66 6.36
N SER A 103 3.77 -0.90 6.45
CA SER A 103 3.94 0.10 7.50
C SER A 103 4.40 1.43 6.94
N VAL A 104 4.05 2.50 7.64
CA VAL A 104 4.58 3.83 7.39
C VAL A 104 5.15 4.39 8.69
N ASP A 105 6.32 4.99 8.62
CA ASP A 105 6.94 5.66 9.76
C ASP A 105 6.68 7.16 9.65
N LEU A 106 6.12 7.73 10.71
CA LEU A 106 5.82 9.16 10.80
C LEU A 106 6.65 9.80 11.91
N ASP A 107 7.15 11.01 11.66
CA ASP A 107 7.70 11.88 12.69
C ASP A 107 6.56 12.57 13.45
N TRP A 108 5.93 11.85 14.36
CA TRP A 108 4.77 12.34 15.10
C TRP A 108 4.99 12.25 16.62
N PRO A 109 4.72 13.31 17.37
CA PRO A 109 4.36 14.66 16.89
C PRO A 109 5.56 15.37 16.24
N PRO A 110 5.34 16.43 15.42
CA PRO A 110 6.44 17.21 14.88
C PRO A 110 7.39 17.69 15.98
N ALA A 111 8.68 17.78 15.70
CA ALA A 111 9.70 18.04 16.71
C ALA A 111 9.47 19.33 17.51
N ASP A 112 8.96 20.37 16.87
CA ASP A 112 8.66 21.68 17.49
C ASP A 112 7.42 21.66 18.39
N GLU A 113 6.56 20.65 18.26
CA GLU A 113 5.33 20.50 19.03
C GLU A 113 5.42 19.39 20.07
N ALA A 114 6.48 18.60 20.06
CA ALA A 114 6.63 17.43 20.92
C ALA A 114 6.60 17.79 22.41
N ASP A 115 7.18 18.92 22.80
CA ASP A 115 7.25 19.38 24.19
C ASP A 115 5.93 19.97 24.69
N GLU A 116 5.00 20.25 23.78
CA GLU A 116 3.69 20.84 24.07
C GLU A 116 2.58 19.80 24.13
N GLU A 117 2.89 18.58 23.76
CA GLU A 117 1.90 17.51 23.73
C GLU A 117 1.55 17.03 25.14
N GLU A 118 0.24 17.06 25.45
CA GLU A 118 -0.25 16.50 26.69
C GLU A 118 -0.23 14.98 26.64
N PRO A 119 0.13 14.30 27.75
CA PRO A 119 0.10 12.83 27.75
C PRO A 119 -1.31 12.33 27.52
N LEU A 120 -1.43 11.34 26.64
CA LEU A 120 -2.68 10.62 26.43
C LEU A 120 -2.96 9.79 27.68
N VAL A 121 -4.10 10.00 28.27
CA VAL A 121 -4.50 9.32 29.48
C VAL A 121 -5.30 8.05 29.17
#